data_93aa61726dd98faa7da04b898a48f134
#
_entry.id   93aa61726dd98faa7da04b898a48f134
#
_cell.length_a   1.000
_cell.length_b   1.000
_cell.length_c   1.000
_cell.angle_alpha   90.00
_cell.angle_beta   90.00
_cell.angle_gamma   90.00
#
_symmetry.space_group_name_H-M   'P 1'
#
loop_
_entity.id
_entity.type
_entity.pdbx_description
1 polymer ?
#
loop_
_entity_poly.entity_id
_entity_poly.type
_entity_poly.pdbx_seq_one_letter_code
_entity_poly.pdbx_strand_id
1 'polypeptide(L)'
;MTKVTGPRWVNFHCHLDLYPDHASIIRQCDQAYIATLAVTTTPKAWPRNREMTARSRLVRVALGLHPQLVAERSAEVALFERYLPEARYIGEIGLDAGPRFYRSLQEQEQVLDRMLRASAEQGRKVASLHSVRIVAKIATAATPHCR
;
A
#
# COMPACT_ATOMS: atom_id res chain seq x y z
N MET A 1 -12.96 29.84 -19.35
CA MET A 1 -12.69 29.16 -18.06
C MET A 1 -12.45 27.68 -18.33
N THR A 2 -11.22 27.24 -18.32
CA THR A 2 -10.86 25.83 -18.46
C THR A 2 -11.39 25.05 -17.24
N LYS A 3 -12.36 24.17 -17.44
CA LYS A 3 -12.82 23.23 -16.40
C LYS A 3 -11.61 22.36 -15.99
N VAL A 4 -11.16 22.53 -14.77
CA VAL A 4 -10.19 21.59 -14.18
C VAL A 4 -10.88 20.23 -14.08
N THR A 5 -10.47 19.27 -14.91
CA THR A 5 -11.10 17.94 -15.03
C THR A 5 -10.47 16.89 -14.10
N GLY A 6 -9.44 17.26 -13.33
CA GLY A 6 -8.70 16.38 -12.44
C GLY A 6 -9.01 16.59 -10.96
N PRO A 7 -8.40 15.78 -10.08
CA PRO A 7 -8.54 15.95 -8.65
C PRO A 7 -7.94 17.28 -8.19
N ARG A 8 -8.56 17.89 -7.17
CA ARG A 8 -8.06 19.13 -6.56
C ARG A 8 -6.93 18.86 -5.56
N TRP A 9 -6.97 17.70 -4.93
CA TRP A 9 -6.01 17.25 -3.92
C TRP A 9 -5.68 15.78 -4.13
N VAL A 10 -4.51 15.38 -3.67
CA VAL A 10 -4.06 14.00 -3.68
C VAL A 10 -3.64 13.59 -2.27
N ASN A 11 -4.26 12.53 -1.76
CA ASN A 11 -3.87 11.86 -0.54
C ASN A 11 -3.22 10.51 -0.90
N PHE A 12 -1.91 10.43 -0.78
CA PHE A 12 -1.16 9.21 -1.15
C PHE A 12 -1.17 8.12 -0.08
N HIS A 13 -1.75 8.37 1.10
CA HIS A 13 -1.71 7.39 2.18
C HIS A 13 -2.91 7.55 3.11
N CYS A 14 -3.84 6.62 3.03
CA CYS A 14 -5.02 6.59 3.87
C CYS A 14 -5.36 5.14 4.24
N HIS A 15 -5.48 4.85 5.53
CA HIS A 15 -6.01 3.58 6.01
C HIS A 15 -7.54 3.64 6.04
N LEU A 16 -8.15 3.52 4.88
CA LEU A 16 -9.60 3.64 4.71
C LEU A 16 -10.38 2.63 5.57
N ASP A 17 -9.85 1.43 5.71
CA ASP A 17 -10.41 0.33 6.48
C ASP A 17 -10.44 0.56 8.01
N LEU A 18 -9.76 1.59 8.50
CA LEU A 18 -9.80 1.99 9.91
C LEU A 18 -10.92 2.98 10.24
N TYR A 19 -11.61 3.52 9.25
CA TYR A 19 -12.76 4.40 9.47
C TYR A 19 -14.04 3.57 9.70
N PRO A 20 -14.91 3.97 10.65
CA PRO A 20 -16.15 3.25 10.92
C PRO A 20 -17.13 3.23 9.75
N ASP A 21 -17.20 4.32 8.98
CA ASP A 21 -18.07 4.47 7.81
C ASP A 21 -17.25 4.67 6.52
N HIS A 22 -16.73 3.58 6.00
CA HIS A 22 -15.97 3.56 4.75
C HIS A 22 -16.73 4.18 3.57
N ALA A 23 -18.02 3.85 3.44
CA ALA A 23 -18.83 4.30 2.33
C ALA A 23 -18.99 5.83 2.34
N SER A 24 -19.15 6.43 3.50
CA SER A 24 -19.22 7.89 3.65
C SER A 24 -17.88 8.54 3.26
N ILE A 25 -16.76 8.02 3.75
CA ILE A 25 -15.44 8.57 3.43
C ILE A 25 -15.15 8.49 1.93
N ILE A 26 -15.48 7.37 1.27
CA ILE A 26 -15.31 7.21 -0.18
C ILE A 26 -16.13 8.27 -0.92
N ARG A 27 -17.40 8.46 -0.55
CA ARG A 27 -18.25 9.49 -1.17
C ARG A 27 -17.70 10.90 -0.95
N GLN A 28 -17.19 11.19 0.25
CA GLN A 28 -16.59 12.50 0.56
C GLN A 28 -15.34 12.76 -0.29
N CYS A 29 -14.48 11.76 -0.50
CA CYS A 29 -13.32 11.88 -1.40
C CYS A 29 -13.77 12.24 -2.82
N ASP A 30 -14.76 11.53 -3.36
CA ASP A 30 -15.26 11.81 -4.71
C ASP A 30 -15.93 13.20 -4.81
N GLN A 31 -16.73 13.61 -3.83
CA GLN A 31 -17.39 14.92 -3.80
C GLN A 31 -16.43 16.08 -3.65
N ALA A 32 -15.39 15.91 -2.82
CA ALA A 32 -14.37 16.94 -2.59
C ALA A 32 -13.26 16.94 -3.67
N TYR A 33 -13.33 16.04 -4.66
CA TYR A 33 -12.30 15.89 -5.70
C TYR A 33 -10.91 15.57 -5.11
N ILE A 34 -10.86 14.67 -4.12
CA ILE A 34 -9.63 14.20 -3.48
C ILE A 34 -9.28 12.82 -4.03
N ALA A 35 -8.24 12.74 -4.86
CA ALA A 35 -7.68 11.45 -5.25
C ALA A 35 -7.01 10.80 -4.03
N THR A 36 -7.44 9.60 -3.66
CA THR A 36 -6.99 8.94 -2.43
C THR A 36 -6.43 7.55 -2.74
N LEU A 37 -5.24 7.28 -2.24
CA LEU A 37 -4.66 5.95 -2.20
C LEU A 37 -4.95 5.31 -0.84
N ALA A 38 -5.87 4.35 -0.83
CA ALA A 38 -6.20 3.54 0.34
C ALA A 38 -5.20 2.38 0.43
N VAL A 39 -4.26 2.46 1.36
CA VAL A 39 -3.27 1.40 1.60
C VAL A 39 -3.85 0.31 2.49
N THR A 40 -3.49 -0.96 2.23
CA THR A 40 -3.88 -2.07 3.08
C THR A 40 -2.73 -2.52 3.97
N THR A 41 -3.05 -2.94 5.18
CA THR A 41 -2.06 -3.46 6.13
C THR A 41 -1.79 -4.95 5.94
N THR A 42 -2.74 -5.67 5.32
CA THR A 42 -2.59 -7.09 5.00
C THR A 42 -3.12 -7.39 3.59
N PRO A 43 -2.52 -8.34 2.86
CA PRO A 43 -3.03 -8.77 1.56
C PRO A 43 -4.47 -9.29 1.63
N LYS A 44 -4.84 -9.90 2.75
CA LYS A 44 -6.18 -10.44 2.99
C LYS A 44 -7.29 -9.38 2.94
N ALA A 45 -6.97 -8.13 3.31
CA ALA A 45 -7.94 -7.03 3.29
C ALA A 45 -8.19 -6.45 1.88
N TRP A 46 -7.26 -6.67 0.95
CA TRP A 46 -7.27 -6.02 -0.36
C TRP A 46 -8.51 -6.30 -1.23
N PRO A 47 -9.01 -7.55 -1.38
CA PRO A 47 -10.18 -7.81 -2.22
C PRO A 47 -11.43 -7.05 -1.74
N ARG A 48 -11.67 -7.05 -0.42
CA ARG A 48 -12.80 -6.31 0.17
C ARG A 48 -12.67 -4.80 -0.04
N ASN A 49 -11.47 -4.24 0.15
CA ASN A 49 -11.26 -2.81 -0.05
C ASN A 49 -11.45 -2.42 -1.52
N ARG A 50 -11.05 -3.26 -2.46
CA ARG A 50 -11.32 -3.06 -3.90
C ARG A 50 -12.82 -3.05 -4.20
N GLU A 51 -13.56 -3.99 -3.64
CA GLU A 51 -15.02 -4.06 -3.83
C GLU A 51 -15.70 -2.79 -3.32
N MET A 52 -15.35 -2.33 -2.11
CA MET A 52 -15.91 -1.11 -1.52
C MET A 52 -15.63 0.13 -2.37
N THR A 53 -14.48 0.21 -3.01
CA THR A 53 -14.06 1.38 -3.81
C THR A 53 -14.39 1.26 -5.30
N ALA A 54 -14.96 0.15 -5.75
CA ALA A 54 -15.16 -0.16 -7.17
C ALA A 54 -15.95 0.91 -7.94
N ARG A 55 -16.86 1.62 -7.27
CA ARG A 55 -17.66 2.69 -7.85
C ARG A 55 -17.05 4.09 -7.70
N SER A 56 -15.98 4.22 -6.92
CA SER A 56 -15.30 5.50 -6.74
C SER A 56 -14.47 5.87 -7.96
N ARG A 57 -14.53 7.13 -8.33
CA ARG A 57 -13.73 7.70 -9.41
C ARG A 57 -12.32 8.07 -8.96
N LEU A 58 -12.13 8.39 -7.68
CA LEU A 58 -10.91 8.99 -7.16
C LEU A 58 -10.20 8.15 -6.09
N VAL A 59 -10.86 7.13 -5.51
CA VAL A 59 -10.20 6.24 -4.54
C VAL A 59 -9.62 5.02 -5.24
N ARG A 60 -8.36 4.70 -4.95
CA ARG A 60 -7.66 3.51 -5.42
C ARG A 60 -7.09 2.76 -4.23
N VAL A 61 -6.98 1.44 -4.36
CA VAL A 61 -6.52 0.57 -3.27
C VAL A 61 -5.15 0.02 -3.61
N ALA A 62 -4.23 0.13 -2.66
CA ALA A 62 -2.91 -0.49 -2.72
C ALA A 62 -2.89 -1.82 -1.98
N LEU A 63 -2.21 -2.79 -2.57
CA LEU A 63 -1.98 -4.12 -2.01
C LEU A 63 -0.74 -4.10 -1.12
N GLY A 64 -0.87 -4.38 0.17
CA GLY A 64 0.25 -4.31 1.11
C GLY A 64 0.30 -5.42 2.15
N LEU A 65 1.48 -5.54 2.76
CA LEU A 65 1.72 -6.23 4.02
C LEU A 65 2.59 -5.33 4.87
N HIS A 66 1.97 -4.75 5.89
CA HIS A 66 2.62 -3.77 6.76
C HIS A 66 3.77 -4.40 7.55
N PRO A 67 4.95 -3.77 7.64
CA PRO A 67 6.11 -4.35 8.32
C PRO A 67 5.86 -4.71 9.79
N GLN A 68 5.02 -3.96 10.48
CA GLN A 68 4.67 -4.25 11.88
C GLN A 68 3.89 -5.58 12.05
N LEU A 69 3.29 -6.11 10.99
CA LEU A 69 2.53 -7.35 11.01
C LEU A 69 3.30 -8.55 10.49
N VAL A 70 4.52 -8.35 9.99
CA VAL A 70 5.31 -9.43 9.37
C VAL A 70 5.56 -10.59 10.33
N ALA A 71 5.91 -10.31 11.59
CA ALA A 71 6.17 -11.36 12.60
C ALA A 71 4.99 -12.35 12.77
N GLU A 72 3.76 -11.89 12.54
CA GLU A 72 2.56 -12.69 12.71
C GLU A 72 1.96 -13.18 11.38
N ARG A 73 2.27 -12.48 10.27
CA ARG A 73 1.56 -12.62 9.01
C ARG A 73 2.46 -12.79 7.79
N SER A 74 3.74 -13.10 7.96
CA SER A 74 4.68 -13.29 6.84
C SER A 74 4.20 -14.31 5.82
N ALA A 75 3.46 -15.34 6.25
CA ALA A 75 2.85 -16.31 5.34
C ALA A 75 1.85 -15.69 4.33
N GLU A 76 1.28 -14.52 4.64
CA GLU A 76 0.38 -13.82 3.72
C GLU A 76 1.09 -13.19 2.50
N VAL A 77 2.43 -13.23 2.44
CA VAL A 77 3.16 -12.82 1.25
C VAL A 77 2.76 -13.65 0.01
N ALA A 78 2.34 -14.89 0.19
CA ALA A 78 1.80 -15.70 -0.89
C ALA A 78 0.47 -15.14 -1.45
N LEU A 79 -0.37 -14.55 -0.59
CA LEU A 79 -1.57 -13.83 -1.04
C LEU A 79 -1.22 -12.52 -1.75
N PHE A 80 -0.20 -11.81 -1.28
CA PHE A 80 0.31 -10.63 -1.98
C PHE A 80 0.72 -10.98 -3.41
N GLU A 81 1.53 -12.01 -3.59
CA GLU A 81 1.96 -12.47 -4.93
C GLU A 81 0.78 -12.89 -5.81
N ARG A 82 -0.20 -13.56 -5.22
CA ARG A 82 -1.42 -14.01 -5.93
C ARG A 82 -2.23 -12.82 -6.46
N TYR A 83 -2.37 -11.74 -5.69
CA TYR A 83 -3.16 -10.58 -6.07
C TYR A 83 -2.39 -9.53 -6.87
N LEU A 84 -1.07 -9.61 -6.85
CA LEU A 84 -0.17 -8.64 -7.46
C LEU A 84 -0.44 -8.38 -8.95
N PRO A 85 -0.78 -9.37 -9.81
CA PRO A 85 -1.10 -9.11 -11.21
C PRO A 85 -2.22 -8.08 -11.43
N GLU A 86 -3.21 -8.06 -10.51
CA GLU A 86 -4.35 -7.15 -10.57
C GLU A 86 -4.09 -5.80 -9.87
N ALA A 87 -3.04 -5.70 -9.05
CA ALA A 87 -2.74 -4.52 -8.25
C ALA A 87 -1.86 -3.55 -9.05
N ARG A 88 -2.34 -2.32 -9.31
CA ARG A 88 -1.55 -1.22 -9.85
C ARG A 88 -0.69 -0.56 -8.78
N TYR A 89 -1.23 -0.44 -7.58
CA TYR A 89 -0.60 0.21 -6.44
C TYR A 89 -0.27 -0.84 -5.39
N ILE A 90 0.93 -0.76 -4.81
CA ILE A 90 1.37 -1.61 -3.72
C ILE A 90 1.67 -0.76 -2.48
N GLY A 91 1.23 -1.24 -1.33
CA GLY A 91 1.38 -0.54 -0.07
C GLY A 91 0.20 -0.80 0.91
N GLU A 92 0.46 -0.69 2.19
CA GLU A 92 1.71 -0.26 2.79
C GLU A 92 2.68 -1.45 2.91
N ILE A 93 3.90 -1.30 2.41
CA ILE A 93 5.00 -2.25 2.58
C ILE A 93 6.21 -1.48 3.10
N GLY A 94 7.21 -2.14 3.65
CA GLY A 94 8.42 -1.43 4.09
C GLY A 94 9.11 -2.05 5.29
N LEU A 95 9.75 -1.21 6.11
CA LEU A 95 10.51 -1.61 7.29
C LEU A 95 10.18 -0.71 8.49
N ASP A 96 10.09 -1.34 9.67
CA ASP A 96 9.95 -0.65 10.94
C ASP A 96 11.05 -1.12 11.90
N ALA A 97 12.05 -0.28 12.12
CA ALA A 97 13.13 -0.49 13.09
C ALA A 97 12.83 0.17 14.45
N GLY A 98 11.58 0.50 14.72
CA GLY A 98 11.15 0.97 16.03
C GLY A 98 11.33 -0.09 17.13
N PRO A 99 11.45 0.32 18.40
CA PRO A 99 11.77 -0.61 19.51
C PRO A 99 10.83 -1.80 19.63
N ARG A 100 9.56 -1.63 19.27
CA ARG A 100 8.54 -2.69 19.34
C ARG A 100 8.69 -3.75 18.26
N PHE A 101 9.24 -3.37 17.08
CA PHE A 101 9.27 -4.19 15.87
C PHE A 101 10.67 -4.59 15.43
N TYR A 102 11.70 -4.08 16.11
CA TYR A 102 13.10 -4.32 15.76
C TYR A 102 13.47 -5.81 15.77
N ARG A 103 12.84 -6.62 16.62
CA ARG A 103 13.11 -8.06 16.72
C ARG A 103 12.75 -8.83 15.44
N SER A 104 11.77 -8.33 14.68
CA SER A 104 11.36 -8.93 13.41
C SER A 104 12.03 -8.29 12.19
N LEU A 105 12.99 -7.37 12.37
CA LEU A 105 13.55 -6.58 11.29
C LEU A 105 14.14 -7.45 10.17
N GLN A 106 14.86 -8.50 10.51
CA GLN A 106 15.43 -9.42 9.51
C GLN A 106 14.33 -10.10 8.67
N GLU A 107 13.25 -10.51 9.28
CA GLU A 107 12.11 -11.10 8.58
C GLU A 107 11.39 -10.05 7.72
N GLN A 108 11.23 -8.82 8.23
CA GLN A 108 10.68 -7.71 7.46
C GLN A 108 11.50 -7.46 6.19
N GLU A 109 12.84 -7.51 6.28
CA GLU A 109 13.74 -7.33 5.13
C GLU A 109 13.55 -8.43 4.09
N GLN A 110 13.46 -9.68 4.51
CA GLN A 110 13.22 -10.83 3.61
C GLN A 110 11.87 -10.71 2.90
N VAL A 111 10.82 -10.35 3.64
CA VAL A 111 9.47 -10.17 3.09
C VAL A 111 9.43 -8.98 2.14
N LEU A 112 10.06 -7.86 2.49
CA LEU A 112 10.13 -6.67 1.62
C LEU A 112 10.86 -6.98 0.32
N ASP A 113 12.04 -7.62 0.38
CA ASP A 113 12.80 -8.01 -0.81
C ASP A 113 11.96 -8.90 -1.74
N ARG A 114 11.26 -9.88 -1.18
CA ARG A 114 10.39 -10.77 -1.95
C ARG A 114 9.25 -10.00 -2.63
N MET A 115 8.59 -9.10 -1.92
CA MET A 115 7.51 -8.27 -2.48
C MET A 115 8.02 -7.32 -3.57
N LEU A 116 9.19 -6.69 -3.37
CA LEU A 116 9.77 -5.79 -4.36
C LEU A 116 10.20 -6.53 -5.63
N ARG A 117 10.82 -7.70 -5.52
CA ARG A 117 11.18 -8.54 -6.68
C ARG A 117 9.95 -8.94 -7.48
N ALA A 118 8.95 -9.50 -6.83
CA ALA A 118 7.71 -9.88 -7.49
C ALA A 118 7.03 -8.68 -8.19
N SER A 119 7.07 -7.51 -7.54
CA SER A 119 6.51 -6.28 -8.11
C SER A 119 7.28 -5.79 -9.33
N ALA A 120 8.61 -5.88 -9.31
CA ALA A 120 9.46 -5.50 -10.43
C ALA A 120 9.23 -6.40 -11.66
N GLU A 121 9.07 -7.71 -11.44
CA GLU A 121 8.75 -8.68 -12.50
C GLU A 121 7.42 -8.37 -13.19
N GLN A 122 6.42 -7.90 -12.45
CA GLN A 122 5.13 -7.47 -13.01
C GLN A 122 5.20 -6.11 -13.71
N GLY A 123 6.20 -5.28 -13.39
CA GLY A 123 6.40 -3.93 -13.94
C GLY A 123 5.27 -2.94 -13.64
N ARG A 124 5.54 -1.66 -13.86
CA ARG A 124 4.55 -0.57 -13.77
C ARG A 124 3.78 -0.48 -12.45
N LYS A 125 4.38 -0.88 -11.32
CA LYS A 125 3.79 -0.71 -10.00
C LYS A 125 4.18 0.65 -9.40
N VAL A 126 3.32 1.18 -8.53
CA VAL A 126 3.60 2.36 -7.72
C VAL A 126 3.54 1.94 -6.26
N ALA A 127 4.61 2.18 -5.51
CA ALA A 127 4.73 1.73 -4.13
C ALA A 127 4.58 2.87 -3.13
N SER A 128 3.81 2.63 -2.05
CA SER A 128 3.80 3.43 -0.83
C SER A 128 4.59 2.70 0.25
N LEU A 129 5.67 3.33 0.74
CA LEU A 129 6.63 2.69 1.62
C LEU A 129 6.57 3.23 3.05
N HIS A 130 6.45 2.32 4.00
CA HIS A 130 6.62 2.58 5.43
C HIS A 130 8.10 2.59 5.81
N SER A 131 8.51 3.60 6.56
CA SER A 131 9.90 3.71 7.02
C SER A 131 9.99 4.32 8.40
N VAL A 132 10.35 3.53 9.39
CA VAL A 132 10.63 4.02 10.74
C VAL A 132 12.08 3.72 11.11
N ARG A 133 12.88 4.78 11.31
CA ARG A 133 14.32 4.72 11.70
C ARG A 133 15.23 3.95 10.73
N ILE A 134 14.85 3.81 9.45
CA ILE A 134 15.57 2.93 8.50
C ILE A 134 15.46 3.40 7.04
N VAL A 135 15.27 4.69 6.80
CA VAL A 135 15.04 5.28 5.47
C VAL A 135 16.14 4.90 4.46
N ALA A 136 17.41 5.02 4.86
CA ALA A 136 18.53 4.71 3.96
C ALA A 136 18.50 3.27 3.45
N LYS A 137 18.15 2.32 4.31
CA LYS A 137 18.08 0.90 3.94
C LYS A 137 16.91 0.60 2.99
N ILE A 138 15.76 1.23 3.21
CA ILE A 138 14.61 1.12 2.30
C ILE A 138 14.96 1.71 0.92
N ALA A 139 15.58 2.88 0.88
CA ALA A 139 15.99 3.49 -0.38
C ALA A 139 16.94 2.58 -1.16
N THR A 140 17.92 1.97 -0.49
CA THR A 140 18.83 1.01 -1.10
C THR A 140 18.11 -0.25 -1.60
N ALA A 141 17.18 -0.81 -0.82
CA ALA A 141 16.43 -2.00 -1.20
C ALA A 141 15.48 -1.74 -2.39
N ALA A 142 14.88 -0.56 -2.47
CA ALA A 142 13.93 -0.21 -3.54
C ALA A 142 14.62 0.14 -4.86
N THR A 143 15.82 0.76 -4.83
CA THR A 143 16.52 1.28 -6.03
C THR A 143 16.71 0.26 -7.15
N PRO A 144 17.13 -1.00 -6.91
CA PRO A 144 17.29 -1.98 -7.98
C PRO A 144 16.00 -2.34 -8.71
N HIS A 145 14.85 -2.07 -8.11
CA HIS A 145 13.50 -2.43 -8.59
C HIS A 145 12.74 -1.25 -9.19
N CYS A 146 13.28 -0.02 -9.09
CA CYS A 146 12.71 1.19 -9.67
C CYS A 146 13.18 1.34 -11.14
N ARG A 147 12.32 0.99 -12.11
CA ARG A 147 12.52 1.26 -13.55
C ARG A 147 11.27 1.90 -14.15
#